data_ca111063b619d8127b6cf994a0e1d860
#
_entry.id   ca111063b619d8127b6cf994a0e1d860
#
_cell.length_a   1.000
_cell.length_b   1.000
_cell.length_c   1.000
_cell.angle_alpha   90.00
_cell.angle_beta   90.00
_cell.angle_gamma   90.00
#
_symmetry.space_group_name_H-M   'P 1'
#
loop_
_entity.id
_entity.type
_entity.pdbx_description
1 polymer ?
#
loop_
_entity_poly.entity_id
_entity_poly.type
_entity_poly.pdbx_seq_one_letter_code
_entity_poly.pdbx_strand_id
1 'polypeptide(L)'
;YTIYANQSGYSTTHELYFSVDTVNAHTVVENQAIDAIGFHPPFWNGTTTWTASANLPGNLTIDASTGEITGTVNGTFANATITVTATHNGSATETFTFNLQSLADYDGDGLANDLPADYDAAEQPTPGLVADDDDDADGLADSVETDTGTYIDATNTGTDPLNPDTDGDGICDGPNAVPPICVAGPDSDPNGESFPPTLVGVNNTAISTLAPYLAVSGGTYEIAPDLPATLSLDPATGEITGTPTETISNTTYTMWSNNSNGDSLTWNFTIEILEDSDGDGLPNELPGD
;
A
#
# COMPACT_ATOMS: atom_id res chain seq x y z
N TYR A 1 -17.88 17.75 -36.38
CA TYR A 1 -18.41 17.80 -37.78
C TYR A 1 -19.36 18.96 -37.91
N THR A 2 -19.25 19.74 -38.99
CA THR A 2 -20.15 20.84 -39.28
C THR A 2 -21.20 20.36 -40.31
N ILE A 3 -22.48 20.41 -39.95
CA ILE A 3 -23.56 20.12 -40.90
C ILE A 3 -24.15 21.47 -41.39
N TYR A 4 -24.26 21.59 -42.71
CA TYR A 4 -24.90 22.71 -43.33
C TYR A 4 -26.33 22.33 -43.70
N ALA A 5 -27.34 23.00 -43.10
CA ALA A 5 -28.70 22.91 -43.53
C ALA A 5 -29.03 24.16 -44.38
N ASN A 6 -29.40 23.96 -45.63
CA ASN A 6 -29.71 25.02 -46.56
C ASN A 6 -31.18 24.90 -47.02
N GLN A 7 -32.02 25.83 -46.59
CA GLN A 7 -33.39 25.92 -47.07
C GLN A 7 -33.61 27.35 -47.60
N SER A 8 -33.86 27.47 -48.89
CA SER A 8 -34.23 28.67 -49.69
C SER A 8 -34.07 30.03 -48.97
N GLY A 9 -32.84 30.51 -48.87
CA GLY A 9 -32.54 31.86 -48.38
C GLY A 9 -32.08 31.99 -46.92
N TYR A 10 -32.04 30.91 -46.18
CA TYR A 10 -31.48 30.88 -44.82
C TYR A 10 -30.44 29.78 -44.72
N SER A 11 -29.22 30.18 -44.44
CA SER A 11 -28.12 29.25 -44.08
C SER A 11 -27.93 29.30 -42.57
N THR A 12 -28.16 28.19 -41.88
CA THR A 12 -27.77 28.04 -40.48
C THR A 12 -26.66 26.99 -40.40
N THR A 13 -25.54 27.39 -39.85
CA THR A 13 -24.47 26.44 -39.47
C THR A 13 -24.76 25.95 -38.06
N HIS A 14 -24.95 24.67 -37.92
CA HIS A 14 -24.95 24.00 -36.60
C HIS A 14 -23.64 23.26 -36.44
N GLU A 15 -22.88 23.61 -35.42
CA GLU A 15 -21.77 22.75 -34.99
C GLU A 15 -22.39 21.60 -34.20
N LEU A 16 -22.24 20.38 -34.71
CA LEU A 16 -22.54 19.16 -33.99
C LEU A 16 -21.29 18.80 -33.19
N TYR A 17 -21.35 19.07 -31.93
CA TYR A 17 -20.43 18.47 -30.98
C TYR A 17 -20.92 17.04 -30.70
N PHE A 18 -20.29 16.06 -31.28
CA PHE A 18 -20.40 14.70 -30.79
C PHE A 18 -19.42 14.57 -29.62
N SER A 19 -19.86 14.81 -28.42
CA SER A 19 -19.27 14.20 -27.27
C SER A 19 -19.74 12.74 -27.33
N VAL A 20 -18.92 11.88 -27.89
CA VAL A 20 -19.02 10.44 -27.63
C VAL A 20 -18.29 10.26 -26.28
N ASP A 21 -18.87 10.81 -25.25
CA ASP A 21 -18.47 10.48 -23.89
C ASP A 21 -19.19 9.16 -23.59
N THR A 22 -18.65 8.08 -24.15
CA THR A 22 -19.06 6.70 -23.85
C THR A 22 -18.23 6.14 -22.71
N VAL A 23 -17.88 6.97 -21.75
CA VAL A 23 -17.34 6.43 -20.49
C VAL A 23 -18.54 5.86 -19.75
N ASN A 24 -18.82 4.60 -20.02
CA ASN A 24 -19.89 3.86 -19.35
C ASN A 24 -19.52 3.47 -17.92
N ALA A 25 -18.29 3.68 -17.50
CA ALA A 25 -17.79 3.33 -16.17
C ALA A 25 -16.79 4.38 -15.69
N HIS A 26 -17.03 4.95 -14.52
CA HIS A 26 -16.11 5.80 -13.80
C HIS A 26 -15.58 5.05 -12.59
N THR A 27 -14.26 4.98 -12.49
CA THR A 27 -13.57 4.45 -11.32
C THR A 27 -12.91 5.61 -10.60
N VAL A 28 -13.17 5.75 -9.33
CA VAL A 28 -12.67 6.84 -8.48
C VAL A 28 -12.04 6.27 -7.21
N VAL A 29 -11.26 7.09 -6.52
CA VAL A 29 -10.60 6.71 -5.27
C VAL A 29 -11.41 7.29 -4.10
N GLU A 30 -11.55 6.55 -3.03
CA GLU A 30 -12.24 7.03 -1.84
C GLU A 30 -11.54 8.24 -1.22
N ASN A 31 -12.32 9.05 -0.50
CA ASN A 31 -11.89 10.29 0.16
C ASN A 31 -11.31 11.37 -0.77
N GLN A 32 -11.27 11.11 -2.08
CA GLN A 32 -10.84 12.06 -3.11
C GLN A 32 -12.01 12.80 -3.75
N ALA A 33 -11.77 14.06 -4.15
CA ALA A 33 -12.71 14.81 -4.98
C ALA A 33 -12.67 14.27 -6.41
N ILE A 34 -13.85 13.99 -6.98
CA ILE A 34 -13.94 13.52 -8.36
C ILE A 34 -13.83 14.69 -9.35
N ASP A 35 -13.30 14.41 -10.52
CA ASP A 35 -13.48 15.28 -11.67
C ASP A 35 -14.97 15.41 -12.01
N ALA A 36 -15.38 16.61 -12.44
CA ALA A 36 -16.77 16.85 -12.75
C ALA A 36 -17.26 15.95 -13.89
N ILE A 37 -18.31 15.15 -13.62
CA ILE A 37 -18.97 14.33 -14.63
C ILE A 37 -20.11 15.15 -15.24
N GLY A 38 -19.96 15.55 -16.49
CA GLY A 38 -20.92 16.37 -17.21
C GLY A 38 -21.67 15.60 -18.28
N PHE A 39 -22.90 16.04 -18.59
CA PHE A 39 -23.77 15.46 -19.60
C PHE A 39 -24.17 16.50 -20.61
N HIS A 40 -24.21 16.13 -21.88
CA HIS A 40 -24.56 17.06 -22.97
C HIS A 40 -25.80 16.55 -23.69
N PRO A 41 -27.00 17.07 -23.34
CA PRO A 41 -28.22 16.74 -24.07
C PRO A 41 -28.20 17.35 -25.48
N PRO A 42 -28.85 16.72 -26.46
CA PRO A 42 -28.95 17.28 -27.78
C PRO A 42 -29.74 18.60 -27.75
N PHE A 43 -29.13 19.63 -28.29
CA PHE A 43 -29.63 20.99 -28.57
C PHE A 43 -31.05 21.33 -28.12
N TRP A 44 -31.22 21.66 -26.87
CA TRP A 44 -32.49 22.17 -26.35
C TRP A 44 -32.42 23.70 -26.17
N ASN A 45 -33.34 24.41 -26.80
CA ASN A 45 -33.54 25.84 -26.54
C ASN A 45 -34.51 26.00 -25.36
N GLY A 46 -34.02 26.46 -24.21
CA GLY A 46 -34.86 26.71 -23.04
C GLY A 46 -34.20 26.25 -21.75
N THR A 47 -34.99 26.07 -20.71
CA THR A 47 -34.48 25.68 -19.37
C THR A 47 -34.43 24.16 -19.25
N THR A 48 -33.26 23.62 -18.91
CA THR A 48 -33.09 22.22 -18.56
C THR A 48 -32.87 22.10 -17.07
N THR A 49 -33.52 21.15 -16.44
CA THR A 49 -33.29 20.76 -15.04
C THR A 49 -32.81 19.32 -14.96
N TRP A 50 -31.92 19.10 -14.05
CA TRP A 50 -31.21 17.81 -13.93
C TRP A 50 -31.50 17.14 -12.58
N THR A 51 -31.67 15.83 -12.63
CA THR A 51 -31.84 15.01 -11.44
C THR A 51 -31.09 13.70 -11.61
N ALA A 52 -30.51 13.17 -10.55
CA ALA A 52 -29.96 11.82 -10.52
C ALA A 52 -30.95 10.84 -9.89
N SER A 53 -30.83 9.57 -10.28
CA SER A 53 -31.53 8.47 -9.60
C SER A 53 -31.11 8.43 -8.12
N ALA A 54 -32.00 7.89 -7.29
CA ALA A 54 -31.91 7.95 -5.84
C ALA A 54 -30.49 7.84 -5.28
N ASN A 55 -30.08 8.83 -4.51
CA ASN A 55 -28.85 8.94 -3.73
C ASN A 55 -27.59 8.57 -4.53
N LEU A 56 -26.96 9.59 -5.08
CA LEU A 56 -25.57 9.46 -5.52
C LEU A 56 -24.72 8.88 -4.37
N PRO A 57 -23.82 7.92 -4.64
CA PRO A 57 -22.99 7.35 -3.60
C PRO A 57 -22.03 8.38 -3.01
N GLY A 58 -21.66 8.17 -1.77
CA GLY A 58 -20.78 9.09 -1.05
C GLY A 58 -21.40 10.46 -0.82
N ASN A 59 -20.59 11.51 -0.90
CA ASN A 59 -21.03 12.91 -0.82
C ASN A 59 -21.15 13.57 -2.20
N LEU A 60 -21.43 12.79 -3.23
CA LEU A 60 -21.61 13.33 -4.58
C LEU A 60 -22.95 14.04 -4.73
N THR A 61 -22.94 15.13 -5.47
CA THR A 61 -24.12 15.94 -5.75
C THR A 61 -24.22 16.28 -7.23
N ILE A 62 -25.44 16.40 -7.73
CA ILE A 62 -25.72 16.90 -9.08
C ILE A 62 -26.18 18.35 -9.02
N ASP A 63 -25.60 19.21 -9.85
CA ASP A 63 -26.11 20.57 -10.05
C ASP A 63 -27.37 20.52 -10.93
N ALA A 64 -28.49 20.96 -10.37
CA ALA A 64 -29.78 20.91 -11.07
C ALA A 64 -29.86 21.81 -12.31
N SER A 65 -28.92 22.74 -12.50
CA SER A 65 -28.89 23.65 -13.62
C SER A 65 -27.89 23.24 -14.71
N THR A 66 -26.77 22.67 -14.35
CA THR A 66 -25.71 22.27 -15.29
C THR A 66 -25.72 20.77 -15.60
N GLY A 67 -26.22 19.97 -14.67
CA GLY A 67 -26.16 18.50 -14.74
C GLY A 67 -24.83 17.91 -14.33
N GLU A 68 -23.87 18.73 -13.87
CA GLU A 68 -22.58 18.26 -13.43
C GLU A 68 -22.69 17.54 -12.09
N ILE A 69 -22.07 16.35 -12.00
CA ILE A 69 -21.88 15.61 -10.76
C ILE A 69 -20.50 15.92 -10.22
N THR A 70 -20.45 16.39 -8.99
CA THR A 70 -19.21 16.75 -8.27
C THR A 70 -19.29 16.32 -6.81
N GLY A 71 -18.17 16.33 -6.14
CA GLY A 71 -18.08 16.07 -4.70
C GLY A 71 -16.88 15.21 -4.35
N THR A 72 -16.81 14.80 -3.09
CA THR A 72 -15.80 13.89 -2.56
C THR A 72 -16.48 12.55 -2.27
N VAL A 73 -15.93 11.48 -2.80
CA VAL A 73 -16.41 10.13 -2.50
C VAL A 73 -16.04 9.78 -1.06
N ASN A 74 -17.01 9.30 -0.29
CA ASN A 74 -16.79 8.89 1.09
C ASN A 74 -16.96 7.36 1.20
N GLY A 75 -15.84 6.68 1.37
CA GLY A 75 -15.76 5.23 1.47
C GLY A 75 -15.87 4.49 0.13
N THR A 76 -15.53 3.22 0.16
CA THR A 76 -15.58 2.32 -1.00
C THR A 76 -17.00 1.87 -1.30
N PHE A 77 -17.31 1.67 -2.56
CA PHE A 77 -18.54 1.01 -2.99
C PHE A 77 -18.31 0.25 -4.30
N ALA A 78 -18.98 -0.87 -4.40
CA ALA A 78 -18.99 -1.67 -5.62
C ALA A 78 -19.68 -0.92 -6.76
N ASN A 79 -19.45 -1.37 -7.98
CA ASN A 79 -19.99 -0.80 -9.21
C ASN A 79 -21.51 -0.51 -9.10
N ALA A 80 -21.86 0.76 -9.04
CA ALA A 80 -23.24 1.27 -8.93
C ALA A 80 -23.69 1.90 -10.24
N THR A 81 -24.87 1.52 -10.73
CA THR A 81 -25.44 2.13 -11.92
C THR A 81 -26.17 3.43 -11.54
N ILE A 82 -25.71 4.53 -12.08
CA ILE A 82 -26.28 5.86 -11.90
C ILE A 82 -27.09 6.25 -13.13
N THR A 83 -28.29 6.75 -12.93
CA THR A 83 -29.13 7.30 -13.98
C THR A 83 -29.32 8.80 -13.74
N VAL A 84 -28.95 9.61 -14.70
CA VAL A 84 -29.19 11.06 -14.70
C VAL A 84 -30.29 11.39 -15.68
N THR A 85 -31.23 12.23 -15.28
CA THR A 85 -32.37 12.65 -16.09
C THR A 85 -32.31 14.15 -16.33
N ALA A 86 -32.23 14.53 -17.58
CA ALA A 86 -32.43 15.90 -18.05
C ALA A 86 -33.91 16.14 -18.39
N THR A 87 -34.53 17.17 -17.83
CA THR A 87 -35.91 17.56 -18.13
C THR A 87 -35.92 18.94 -18.74
N HIS A 88 -36.37 19.04 -19.99
CA HIS A 88 -36.44 20.29 -20.74
C HIS A 88 -37.83 20.89 -20.68
N ASN A 89 -37.92 22.18 -20.31
CA ASN A 89 -39.16 22.92 -20.19
C ASN A 89 -40.28 22.19 -19.44
N GLY A 90 -39.89 21.33 -18.47
CA GLY A 90 -40.80 20.58 -17.62
C GLY A 90 -41.55 19.41 -18.30
N SER A 91 -41.19 19.02 -19.51
CA SER A 91 -41.95 17.98 -20.25
C SER A 91 -41.10 16.98 -21.04
N ALA A 92 -40.11 17.40 -21.79
CA ALA A 92 -39.25 16.49 -22.54
C ALA A 92 -38.12 15.97 -21.65
N THR A 93 -37.89 14.66 -21.61
CA THR A 93 -36.87 14.04 -20.77
C THR A 93 -35.88 13.22 -21.59
N GLU A 94 -34.63 13.26 -21.19
CA GLU A 94 -33.57 12.37 -21.66
C GLU A 94 -32.86 11.78 -20.47
N THR A 95 -32.39 10.53 -20.60
CA THR A 95 -31.71 9.81 -19.53
C THR A 95 -30.35 9.35 -19.98
N PHE A 96 -29.37 9.52 -19.10
CA PHE A 96 -28.00 9.06 -19.23
C PHE A 96 -27.72 8.05 -18.14
N THR A 97 -27.06 6.96 -18.48
CA THR A 97 -26.75 5.91 -17.51
C THR A 97 -25.26 5.58 -17.59
N PHE A 98 -24.61 5.53 -16.46
CA PHE A 98 -23.22 5.16 -16.33
C PHE A 98 -23.00 4.35 -15.04
N ASN A 99 -21.88 3.66 -14.97
CA ASN A 99 -21.48 2.95 -13.77
C ASN A 99 -20.43 3.77 -13.02
N LEU A 100 -20.49 3.72 -11.71
CA LEU A 100 -19.55 4.37 -10.82
C LEU A 100 -19.12 3.38 -9.74
N GLN A 101 -17.82 3.27 -9.48
CA GLN A 101 -17.25 2.51 -8.38
C GLN A 101 -16.17 3.32 -7.66
N SER A 102 -15.96 3.04 -6.39
CA SER A 102 -14.91 3.64 -5.58
C SER A 102 -13.96 2.58 -5.06
N LEU A 103 -12.67 2.82 -5.25
CA LEU A 103 -11.58 1.98 -4.80
C LEU A 103 -11.05 2.45 -3.46
N ALA A 104 -10.42 1.53 -2.72
CA ALA A 104 -9.78 1.81 -1.45
C ALA A 104 -8.50 2.63 -1.64
N ASP A 105 -8.21 3.46 -0.64
CA ASP A 105 -7.02 4.30 -0.50
C ASP A 105 -6.71 4.27 1.01
N TYR A 106 -5.89 3.33 1.41
CA TYR A 106 -5.73 2.99 2.82
C TYR A 106 -4.92 4.06 3.58
N ASP A 107 -3.84 4.54 2.99
CA ASP A 107 -2.97 5.56 3.58
C ASP A 107 -3.47 7.00 3.33
N GLY A 108 -4.38 7.19 2.37
CA GLY A 108 -5.01 8.47 2.07
C GLY A 108 -4.19 9.38 1.16
N ASP A 109 -3.26 8.84 0.39
CA ASP A 109 -2.39 9.61 -0.51
C ASP A 109 -3.07 9.96 -1.86
N GLY A 110 -4.17 9.30 -2.17
CA GLY A 110 -4.99 9.51 -3.37
C GLY A 110 -4.73 8.52 -4.50
N LEU A 111 -3.88 7.53 -4.28
CA LEU A 111 -3.74 6.37 -5.15
C LEU A 111 -4.72 5.27 -4.69
N ALA A 112 -5.03 4.35 -5.57
CA ALA A 112 -5.89 3.23 -5.21
C ALA A 112 -5.02 2.03 -4.86
N ASN A 113 -5.32 1.34 -3.77
CA ASN A 113 -4.62 0.13 -3.38
C ASN A 113 -4.50 -0.86 -4.56
N ASP A 114 -5.59 -1.15 -5.20
CA ASP A 114 -5.65 -2.06 -6.34
C ASP A 114 -6.51 -1.49 -7.46
N LEU A 115 -6.13 -1.73 -8.70
CA LEU A 115 -7.01 -1.49 -9.84
C LEU A 115 -7.74 -2.78 -10.23
N PRO A 116 -9.05 -2.70 -10.56
CA PRO A 116 -9.79 -3.85 -11.06
C PRO A 116 -9.12 -4.48 -12.28
N ALA A 117 -9.17 -5.80 -12.41
CA ALA A 117 -8.56 -6.54 -13.51
C ALA A 117 -9.09 -6.14 -14.91
N ASP A 118 -10.28 -5.52 -14.96
CA ASP A 118 -10.93 -5.00 -16.16
C ASP A 118 -10.81 -3.47 -16.27
N TYR A 119 -9.95 -2.83 -15.46
CA TYR A 119 -9.70 -1.40 -15.54
C TYR A 119 -9.01 -1.04 -16.87
N ASP A 120 -9.65 -0.16 -17.64
CA ASP A 120 -9.08 0.39 -18.86
C ASP A 120 -8.90 1.90 -18.71
N ALA A 121 -7.64 2.33 -18.58
CA ALA A 121 -7.29 3.73 -18.46
C ALA A 121 -7.72 4.58 -19.68
N ALA A 122 -7.93 3.96 -20.85
CA ALA A 122 -8.41 4.66 -22.04
C ALA A 122 -9.91 4.98 -21.98
N GLU A 123 -10.66 4.28 -21.13
CA GLU A 123 -12.10 4.51 -20.90
C GLU A 123 -12.35 5.41 -19.68
N GLN A 124 -11.32 5.87 -18.99
CA GLN A 124 -11.43 6.73 -17.81
C GLN A 124 -11.14 8.20 -18.14
N PRO A 125 -11.63 9.15 -17.32
CA PRO A 125 -11.17 10.53 -17.40
C PRO A 125 -9.65 10.60 -17.25
N THR A 126 -9.01 11.49 -17.97
CA THR A 126 -7.53 11.65 -17.92
C THR A 126 -7.12 12.58 -16.78
N PRO A 127 -6.06 12.25 -16.02
CA PRO A 127 -5.22 11.04 -16.12
C PRO A 127 -5.93 9.80 -15.56
N GLY A 128 -5.68 8.64 -16.13
CA GLY A 128 -6.15 7.36 -15.58
C GLY A 128 -5.55 7.11 -14.18
N LEU A 129 -6.22 6.29 -13.38
CA LEU A 129 -5.71 5.90 -12.07
C LEU A 129 -4.45 5.03 -12.21
N VAL A 130 -3.62 5.10 -11.22
CA VAL A 130 -2.44 4.24 -11.02
C VAL A 130 -2.68 3.51 -9.70
N ALA A 131 -2.36 2.23 -9.64
CA ALA A 131 -2.35 1.50 -8.39
C ALA A 131 -1.23 2.04 -7.50
N ASP A 132 -1.46 2.00 -6.20
CA ASP A 132 -0.42 2.19 -5.22
C ASP A 132 0.52 0.97 -5.23
N ASP A 133 1.76 1.16 -4.90
CA ASP A 133 2.75 0.10 -4.74
C ASP A 133 3.18 -0.06 -3.26
N ASP A 134 2.63 0.78 -2.33
CA ASP A 134 2.97 0.86 -0.90
C ASP A 134 1.70 1.32 -0.15
N ASP A 135 0.73 0.41 -0.03
CA ASP A 135 -0.66 0.68 0.37
C ASP A 135 -0.81 1.29 1.78
N ASP A 136 0.17 1.12 2.67
CA ASP A 136 0.13 1.63 4.04
C ASP A 136 1.17 2.73 4.34
N ALA A 137 1.95 3.12 3.31
CA ALA A 137 2.94 4.20 3.33
C ALA A 137 4.13 3.98 4.28
N ASP A 138 4.41 2.76 4.69
CA ASP A 138 5.51 2.47 5.60
C ASP A 138 6.89 2.43 4.90
N GLY A 139 6.88 2.36 3.56
CA GLY A 139 8.07 2.37 2.71
C GLY A 139 8.56 0.98 2.30
N LEU A 140 7.83 -0.09 2.65
CA LEU A 140 7.91 -1.38 1.97
C LEU A 140 6.94 -1.35 0.77
N ALA A 141 7.24 -2.11 -0.23
CA ALA A 141 6.31 -2.26 -1.34
C ALA A 141 5.43 -3.51 -1.11
N ASP A 142 4.14 -3.44 -1.46
CA ASP A 142 3.20 -4.56 -1.33
C ASP A 142 3.73 -5.87 -1.90
N SER A 143 4.53 -5.77 -2.98
CA SER A 143 5.11 -6.94 -3.65
C SER A 143 6.10 -7.73 -2.79
N VAL A 144 6.64 -7.15 -1.71
CA VAL A 144 7.53 -7.82 -0.76
C VAL A 144 6.81 -8.20 0.53
N GLU A 145 5.64 -7.63 0.77
CA GLU A 145 4.77 -7.89 1.91
C GLU A 145 3.76 -8.99 1.56
N THR A 146 3.94 -10.16 2.10
CA THR A 146 3.22 -11.36 1.62
C THR A 146 2.10 -11.81 2.55
N ASP A 147 1.83 -11.07 3.63
CA ASP A 147 0.79 -11.36 4.64
C ASP A 147 0.83 -12.83 5.12
N THR A 148 2.03 -13.39 5.24
CA THR A 148 2.21 -14.79 5.68
C THR A 148 2.46 -14.91 7.18
N GLY A 149 2.73 -13.80 7.84
CA GLY A 149 3.12 -13.76 9.25
C GLY A 149 4.47 -14.44 9.48
N THR A 150 5.32 -14.56 8.47
CA THR A 150 6.63 -15.20 8.58
C THR A 150 7.64 -14.50 7.70
N TYR A 151 8.64 -13.90 8.32
CA TYR A 151 9.78 -13.31 7.61
C TYR A 151 10.62 -14.40 6.95
N ILE A 152 10.96 -14.24 5.70
CA ILE A 152 11.89 -15.11 4.94
C ILE A 152 13.13 -14.32 4.56
N ASP A 153 12.97 -13.19 3.89
CA ASP A 153 14.04 -12.27 3.48
C ASP A 153 13.46 -10.91 3.06
N ALA A 154 14.30 -9.97 2.67
CA ALA A 154 13.88 -8.63 2.25
C ALA A 154 12.99 -8.57 0.99
N THR A 155 12.75 -9.67 0.31
CA THR A 155 11.83 -9.79 -0.82
C THR A 155 10.55 -10.56 -0.45
N ASN A 156 10.48 -11.02 0.78
CA ASN A 156 9.34 -11.71 1.37
C ASN A 156 9.39 -11.48 2.89
N THR A 157 8.87 -10.34 3.31
CA THR A 157 8.88 -9.92 4.71
C THR A 157 7.82 -10.64 5.54
N GLY A 158 6.73 -11.06 4.90
CA GLY A 158 5.61 -11.71 5.58
C GLY A 158 4.68 -10.73 6.30
N THR A 159 4.96 -9.44 6.23
CA THR A 159 4.16 -8.35 6.78
C THR A 159 2.86 -8.15 5.99
N ASP A 160 1.90 -7.43 6.57
CA ASP A 160 0.60 -7.14 5.98
C ASP A 160 0.66 -5.81 5.21
N PRO A 161 0.52 -5.79 3.87
CA PRO A 161 0.66 -4.59 3.04
C PRO A 161 -0.41 -3.50 3.33
N LEU A 162 -1.36 -3.77 4.21
CA LEU A 162 -2.37 -2.81 4.65
C LEU A 162 -2.18 -2.37 6.11
N ASN A 163 -1.09 -2.76 6.75
CA ASN A 163 -0.86 -2.47 8.16
C ASN A 163 0.60 -2.11 8.40
N PRO A 164 0.94 -0.84 8.51
CA PRO A 164 2.33 -0.38 8.61
C PRO A 164 3.07 -0.85 9.88
N ASP A 165 2.41 -1.61 10.75
CA ASP A 165 2.92 -2.13 12.02
C ASP A 165 2.20 -3.47 12.27
N THR A 166 2.62 -4.51 11.55
CA THR A 166 1.94 -5.81 11.51
C THR A 166 1.86 -6.48 12.88
N ASP A 167 2.89 -6.33 13.72
CA ASP A 167 2.94 -6.94 15.04
C ASP A 167 2.45 -6.04 16.18
N GLY A 168 2.25 -4.75 15.92
CA GLY A 168 1.68 -3.81 16.87
C GLY A 168 2.67 -3.32 17.94
N ASP A 169 3.97 -3.35 17.67
CA ASP A 169 5.00 -2.93 18.62
C ASP A 169 5.25 -1.39 18.62
N GLY A 170 4.69 -0.68 17.64
CA GLY A 170 4.80 0.76 17.47
C GLY A 170 5.97 1.20 16.60
N ILE A 171 6.64 0.26 15.94
CA ILE A 171 7.68 0.50 14.94
C ILE A 171 7.13 0.04 13.60
N CYS A 172 7.33 0.83 12.54
CA CYS A 172 6.80 0.46 11.24
C CYS A 172 7.61 -0.69 10.62
N ASP A 173 6.94 -1.58 9.91
CA ASP A 173 7.54 -2.69 9.18
C ASP A 173 8.56 -2.17 8.15
N GLY A 174 8.30 -1.01 7.57
CA GLY A 174 9.16 -0.32 6.64
C GLY A 174 9.92 0.88 7.22
N PRO A 175 10.74 1.54 6.39
CA PRO A 175 11.62 2.63 6.83
C PRO A 175 10.90 3.95 7.11
N ASN A 176 9.64 4.09 6.76
CA ASN A 176 8.90 5.34 6.92
C ASN A 176 8.09 5.33 8.21
N ALA A 177 7.91 6.51 8.82
CA ALA A 177 6.99 6.66 9.94
C ALA A 177 5.57 6.90 9.44
N VAL A 178 4.59 6.21 10.01
CA VAL A 178 3.15 6.39 9.74
C VAL A 178 2.44 6.84 11.03
N PRO A 179 2.59 8.11 11.46
CA PRO A 179 1.97 8.60 12.68
C PRO A 179 0.44 8.71 12.56
N PRO A 180 -0.34 8.38 13.59
CA PRO A 180 0.10 8.01 14.95
C PRO A 180 0.30 6.50 15.16
N ILE A 181 0.31 5.69 14.11
CA ILE A 181 0.34 4.23 14.18
C ILE A 181 1.71 3.76 14.64
N CYS A 182 2.76 4.09 13.89
CA CYS A 182 4.11 3.64 14.17
C CYS A 182 5.17 4.72 13.89
N VAL A 183 6.36 4.54 14.44
CA VAL A 183 7.53 5.39 14.20
C VAL A 183 8.43 4.75 13.15
N ALA A 184 9.21 5.58 12.46
CA ALA A 184 10.15 5.09 11.46
C ALA A 184 11.17 4.10 12.05
N GLY A 185 11.33 3.00 11.38
CA GLY A 185 12.32 1.98 11.68
C GLY A 185 11.97 0.75 10.87
N PRO A 186 12.85 0.17 10.08
CA PRO A 186 12.47 -1.05 9.40
C PRO A 186 12.36 -2.19 10.43
N ASP A 187 11.16 -2.56 10.79
CA ASP A 187 10.85 -3.81 11.49
C ASP A 187 10.02 -4.71 10.58
N SER A 188 10.67 -5.30 9.60
CA SER A 188 10.03 -6.22 8.68
C SER A 188 9.78 -7.62 9.26
N ASP A 189 9.76 -7.77 10.58
CA ASP A 189 9.38 -9.02 11.24
C ASP A 189 7.91 -9.00 11.69
N PRO A 190 7.02 -9.73 11.03
CA PRO A 190 5.59 -9.73 11.35
C PRO A 190 5.23 -10.37 12.70
N ASN A 191 6.22 -10.76 13.52
CA ASN A 191 6.01 -11.48 14.78
C ASN A 191 6.47 -10.72 16.02
N GLY A 192 6.88 -9.46 15.91
CA GLY A 192 7.40 -8.68 17.04
C GLY A 192 8.81 -9.08 17.47
N GLU A 193 9.54 -9.72 16.59
CA GLU A 193 10.91 -10.14 16.85
C GLU A 193 11.88 -9.25 16.07
N SER A 194 12.28 -8.13 16.65
CA SER A 194 13.23 -7.16 16.07
C SER A 194 14.63 -7.72 15.81
N PHE A 195 14.75 -9.05 15.81
CA PHE A 195 16.01 -9.77 15.59
C PHE A 195 15.72 -11.20 15.12
N PRO A 196 16.51 -11.80 14.20
CA PRO A 196 16.31 -13.19 13.82
C PRO A 196 16.23 -14.08 15.06
N PRO A 197 15.14 -14.84 15.25
CA PRO A 197 14.90 -15.56 16.52
C PRO A 197 15.94 -16.64 16.81
N THR A 198 16.56 -17.16 15.76
CA THR A 198 17.54 -18.24 15.90
C THR A 198 18.62 -18.16 14.83
N LEU A 199 19.87 -18.07 15.25
CA LEU A 199 21.03 -18.32 14.40
C LEU A 199 21.43 -19.78 14.53
N VAL A 200 21.33 -20.55 13.47
CA VAL A 200 21.92 -21.88 13.38
C VAL A 200 23.16 -21.81 12.51
N GLY A 201 24.31 -22.13 13.06
CA GLY A 201 25.60 -22.16 12.38
C GLY A 201 26.29 -23.54 12.50
N VAL A 202 27.44 -23.64 11.85
CA VAL A 202 28.27 -24.86 11.89
C VAL A 202 29.66 -24.48 12.38
N ASN A 203 30.28 -25.31 13.21
CA ASN A 203 31.61 -25.03 13.73
C ASN A 203 32.65 -25.02 12.59
N ASN A 204 33.69 -24.22 12.75
CA ASN A 204 34.75 -23.96 11.76
C ASN A 204 34.28 -23.28 10.45
N THR A 205 32.99 -22.92 10.34
CA THR A 205 32.42 -22.17 9.21
C THR A 205 32.01 -20.79 9.70
N ALA A 206 32.27 -19.74 8.89
CA ALA A 206 31.87 -18.40 9.24
C ALA A 206 30.33 -18.32 9.26
N ILE A 207 29.78 -17.77 10.34
CA ILE A 207 28.33 -17.51 10.41
C ILE A 207 27.95 -16.44 9.41
N SER A 208 26.70 -16.47 8.93
CA SER A 208 26.09 -15.29 8.28
C SER A 208 26.09 -14.13 9.29
N THR A 209 26.34 -12.93 8.81
CA THR A 209 26.25 -11.74 9.68
C THR A 209 24.85 -11.69 10.28
N LEU A 210 24.77 -11.64 11.59
CA LEU A 210 23.54 -11.46 12.33
C LEU A 210 23.47 -10.00 12.76
N ALA A 211 22.49 -9.27 12.30
CA ALA A 211 22.32 -7.84 12.59
C ALA A 211 20.91 -7.59 13.14
N PRO A 212 20.76 -6.63 14.06
CA PRO A 212 19.42 -6.20 14.47
C PRO A 212 18.70 -5.56 13.29
N TYR A 213 17.41 -5.82 13.13
CA TYR A 213 16.57 -5.16 12.13
C TYR A 213 16.37 -3.68 12.48
N LEU A 214 16.40 -3.37 13.77
CA LEU A 214 16.28 -2.01 14.29
C LEU A 214 17.59 -1.47 14.81
N ALA A 215 17.86 -0.21 14.51
CA ALA A 215 19.01 0.52 15.02
C ALA A 215 18.56 1.69 15.90
N VAL A 216 18.99 1.71 17.17
CA VAL A 216 18.88 2.92 17.99
C VAL A 216 19.86 3.96 17.46
N SER A 217 19.36 5.07 16.92
CA SER A 217 20.22 6.11 16.36
C SER A 217 21.21 6.65 17.39
N GLY A 218 22.51 6.49 17.12
CA GLY A 218 23.58 6.85 18.05
C GLY A 218 23.66 5.97 19.29
N GLY A 219 23.02 4.80 19.26
CA GLY A 219 23.08 3.81 20.32
C GLY A 219 24.38 3.02 20.33
N THR A 220 24.63 2.35 21.46
CA THR A 220 25.67 1.33 21.61
C THR A 220 25.02 0.02 22.00
N TYR A 221 25.50 -1.07 21.39
CA TYR A 221 24.96 -2.38 21.58
C TYR A 221 25.75 -3.19 22.60
N GLU A 222 25.05 -3.91 23.46
CA GLU A 222 25.59 -4.81 24.47
C GLU A 222 24.81 -6.14 24.41
N ILE A 223 25.42 -7.23 24.86
CA ILE A 223 24.83 -8.57 24.80
C ILE A 223 25.12 -9.36 26.08
N ALA A 224 24.20 -10.20 26.49
CA ALA A 224 24.36 -11.18 27.54
C ALA A 224 23.64 -12.50 27.20
N PRO A 225 24.22 -13.65 27.55
CA PRO A 225 25.59 -13.84 28.10
C PRO A 225 26.68 -13.43 27.10
N ASP A 226 27.92 -13.43 27.53
CA ASP A 226 29.05 -13.18 26.63
C ASP A 226 29.06 -14.16 25.46
N LEU A 227 29.32 -13.64 24.26
CA LEU A 227 29.49 -14.47 23.08
C LEU A 227 30.68 -15.41 23.21
N PRO A 228 30.64 -16.58 22.57
CA PRO A 228 31.80 -17.44 22.43
C PRO A 228 33.02 -16.70 21.88
N ALA A 229 34.23 -17.07 22.29
CA ALA A 229 35.44 -16.31 22.02
C ALA A 229 35.76 -16.00 20.55
N THR A 230 35.12 -16.72 19.62
CA THR A 230 35.33 -16.58 18.17
C THR A 230 34.20 -15.86 17.46
N LEU A 231 33.15 -15.48 18.18
CA LEU A 231 32.10 -14.56 17.73
C LEU A 231 32.32 -13.20 18.36
N SER A 232 32.01 -12.16 17.63
CA SER A 232 32.17 -10.78 18.09
C SER A 232 30.95 -9.93 17.75
N LEU A 233 30.51 -9.11 18.72
CA LEU A 233 29.54 -8.06 18.55
C LEU A 233 30.26 -6.77 18.17
N ASP A 234 29.80 -6.09 17.11
CA ASP A 234 30.17 -4.70 16.86
C ASP A 234 29.26 -3.79 17.71
N PRO A 235 29.83 -3.05 18.69
CA PRO A 235 29.00 -2.24 19.58
C PRO A 235 28.42 -0.99 18.91
N ALA A 236 28.81 -0.67 17.69
CA ALA A 236 28.26 0.48 16.96
C ALA A 236 27.10 0.09 16.02
N THR A 237 27.10 -1.13 15.51
CA THR A 237 26.09 -1.60 14.54
C THR A 237 25.19 -2.69 15.08
N GLY A 238 25.59 -3.37 16.18
CA GLY A 238 24.88 -4.54 16.69
C GLY A 238 25.15 -5.83 15.91
N GLU A 239 25.99 -5.77 14.89
CA GLU A 239 26.32 -6.94 14.07
C GLU A 239 27.11 -7.97 14.85
N ILE A 240 26.69 -9.23 14.78
CA ILE A 240 27.45 -10.38 15.29
C ILE A 240 28.06 -11.12 14.10
N THR A 241 29.38 -11.30 14.15
CA THR A 241 30.15 -11.96 13.10
C THR A 241 31.19 -12.90 13.73
N GLY A 242 31.73 -13.80 12.92
CA GLY A 242 32.86 -14.65 13.32
C GLY A 242 32.77 -16.07 12.77
N THR A 243 33.71 -16.88 13.22
CA THR A 243 33.79 -18.32 12.87
C THR A 243 33.83 -19.11 14.17
N PRO A 244 32.74 -19.75 14.62
CA PRO A 244 32.73 -20.51 15.85
C PRO A 244 33.63 -21.75 15.70
N THR A 245 34.43 -22.01 16.69
CA THR A 245 35.32 -23.19 16.69
C THR A 245 34.83 -24.33 17.61
N GLU A 246 33.76 -24.04 18.35
CA GLU A 246 33.15 -24.99 19.28
C GLU A 246 31.64 -25.07 18.97
N THR A 247 31.05 -26.21 19.30
CA THR A 247 29.59 -26.37 19.24
C THR A 247 28.93 -25.62 20.39
N ILE A 248 27.78 -25.00 20.08
CA ILE A 248 26.97 -24.28 21.06
C ILE A 248 25.59 -24.91 21.04
N SER A 249 25.15 -25.44 22.16
CA SER A 249 23.75 -25.85 22.31
C SER A 249 22.87 -24.62 22.23
N ASN A 250 21.65 -24.77 21.72
CA ASN A 250 20.68 -23.71 21.62
C ASN A 250 20.66 -22.81 22.89
N THR A 251 21.31 -21.65 22.79
CA THR A 251 21.57 -20.76 23.93
C THR A 251 20.87 -19.41 23.64
N THR A 252 20.04 -18.96 24.57
CA THR A 252 19.38 -17.67 24.46
C THR A 252 20.31 -16.53 24.85
N TYR A 253 20.36 -15.52 24.02
CA TYR A 253 21.07 -14.26 24.23
C TYR A 253 20.08 -13.12 24.32
N THR A 254 20.38 -12.12 25.12
CA THR A 254 19.69 -10.85 25.15
C THR A 254 20.65 -9.78 24.67
N MET A 255 20.29 -9.07 23.63
CA MET A 255 21.00 -7.89 23.17
C MET A 255 20.17 -6.65 23.55
N TRP A 256 20.82 -5.57 23.88
CA TRP A 256 20.16 -4.28 24.08
C TRP A 256 21.02 -3.16 23.50
N SER A 257 20.34 -2.10 23.08
CA SER A 257 20.97 -0.86 22.63
C SER A 257 20.40 0.33 23.38
N ASN A 258 21.28 1.23 23.80
CA ASN A 258 20.91 2.44 24.49
C ASN A 258 21.61 3.64 23.87
N ASN A 259 20.92 4.79 23.79
CA ASN A 259 21.53 6.04 23.40
C ASN A 259 21.51 7.08 24.54
N SER A 260 22.16 8.22 24.30
CA SER A 260 22.23 9.31 25.30
C SER A 260 20.89 10.04 25.50
N ASN A 261 19.89 9.80 24.64
CA ASN A 261 18.56 10.40 24.75
C ASN A 261 17.63 9.60 25.66
N GLY A 262 18.03 8.37 26.01
CA GLY A 262 17.24 7.45 26.84
C GLY A 262 16.41 6.45 26.02
N ASP A 263 16.57 6.43 24.70
CA ASP A 263 15.95 5.41 23.86
C ASP A 263 16.66 4.08 24.10
N SER A 264 15.91 3.01 24.25
CA SER A 264 16.42 1.68 24.57
C SER A 264 15.59 0.61 23.88
N LEU A 265 16.25 -0.30 23.18
CA LEU A 265 15.66 -1.49 22.61
C LEU A 265 16.30 -2.73 23.20
N THR A 266 15.55 -3.82 23.30
CA THR A 266 16.02 -5.10 23.85
C THR A 266 15.49 -6.24 23.00
N TRP A 267 16.38 -7.14 22.58
CA TRP A 267 16.06 -8.31 21.77
C TRP A 267 16.49 -9.59 22.44
N ASN A 268 15.70 -10.64 22.27
CA ASN A 268 16.06 -12.00 22.67
C ASN A 268 16.16 -12.89 21.43
N PHE A 269 17.23 -13.61 21.30
CA PHE A 269 17.46 -14.56 20.20
C PHE A 269 18.28 -15.75 20.68
N THR A 270 18.37 -16.79 19.86
CA THR A 270 19.15 -17.97 20.20
C THR A 270 20.27 -18.18 19.20
N ILE A 271 21.39 -18.69 19.69
CA ILE A 271 22.49 -19.18 18.85
C ILE A 271 22.66 -20.67 19.10
N GLU A 272 22.70 -21.44 18.02
CA GLU A 272 23.05 -22.85 18.00
C GLU A 272 24.16 -23.09 16.98
N ILE A 273 25.25 -23.76 17.39
CA ILE A 273 26.35 -24.13 16.50
C ILE A 273 26.48 -25.64 16.51
N LEU A 274 26.19 -26.21 15.35
CA LEU A 274 26.23 -27.66 15.13
C LEU A 274 27.62 -28.16 14.80
N GLU A 275 27.85 -29.46 14.98
CA GLU A 275 29.13 -30.12 14.68
C GLU A 275 29.25 -30.38 13.17
N ASP A 276 30.43 -30.05 12.64
CA ASP A 276 30.90 -30.41 11.31
C ASP A 276 32.25 -31.15 11.47
N SER A 277 32.22 -32.47 11.44
CA SER A 277 33.38 -33.26 11.71
C SER A 277 34.28 -33.48 10.51
N ASP A 278 33.77 -33.36 9.30
CA ASP A 278 34.54 -33.57 8.07
C ASP A 278 34.95 -32.24 7.39
N GLY A 279 34.42 -31.11 7.87
CA GLY A 279 34.80 -29.77 7.44
C GLY A 279 34.24 -29.38 6.05
N ASP A 280 33.13 -29.95 5.67
CA ASP A 280 32.50 -29.66 4.39
C ASP A 280 31.52 -28.43 4.44
N GLY A 281 31.33 -27.88 5.65
CA GLY A 281 30.46 -26.75 5.90
C GLY A 281 29.00 -27.13 6.12
N LEU A 282 28.70 -28.40 6.24
CA LEU A 282 27.34 -28.90 6.57
C LEU A 282 27.36 -29.54 7.97
N PRO A 283 26.26 -29.46 8.71
CA PRO A 283 26.19 -30.10 10.03
C PRO A 283 26.09 -31.62 9.89
N ASN A 284 26.72 -32.34 10.84
CA ASN A 284 26.62 -33.81 10.91
C ASN A 284 25.18 -34.28 11.11
N GLU A 285 24.39 -33.53 11.90
CA GLU A 285 22.99 -33.79 12.21
C GLU A 285 22.19 -32.47 12.15
N LEU A 286 20.98 -32.48 11.67
CA LEU A 286 20.11 -31.32 11.68
C LEU A 286 19.34 -31.19 13.00
N PRO A 287 18.98 -29.96 13.44
CA PRO A 287 18.19 -29.80 14.64
C PRO A 287 16.84 -30.55 14.52
N GLY A 288 16.58 -31.46 15.43
CA GLY A 288 15.32 -32.20 15.53
C GLY A 288 15.29 -33.57 14.86
N ASP A 289 16.43 -34.12 14.44
CA ASP A 289 16.58 -35.54 14.01
C ASP A 289 16.64 -36.51 15.19
#